data_cdc8cb97915a6a42de0efe8c622abedb
#
_entry.id   cdc8cb97915a6a42de0efe8c622abedb
#
_cell.length_a   1.000
_cell.length_b   1.000
_cell.length_c   1.000
_cell.angle_alpha   90.00
_cell.angle_beta   90.00
_cell.angle_gamma   90.00
#
_symmetry.space_group_name_H-M   'P 1'
#
loop_
_entity.id
_entity.type
_entity.pdbx_description
1 polymer ?
#
loop_
_entity_poly.entity_id
_entity_poly.type
_entity_poly.pdbx_seq_one_letter_code
_entity_poly.pdbx_strand_id
1 'polypeptide(L)'
;CPMFCEGDKVYEQAGDCPICGMSLVQAPIRKVSRYTCPMHPEIIREVPGDCPICGMDLVPMEPISAEENATYLDLLRRFRLALLFTLPIFILAMGEMVFPSINAFIPKNISNWIQFALSLPVIYAAGIFYERGWRSLKTRKFNMFTLVAIGTGAALLFSVFVLLFPTVFPADFRDETGNVHVYFEAVVVILTL
;
A
#
# COMPACT_ATOMS: atom_id res chain seq x y z
N CYS A 1 39.51 2.84 -13.52
CA CYS A 1 40.31 3.92 -12.96
C CYS A 1 39.45 4.84 -12.10
N PRO A 2 39.83 5.20 -10.84
CA PRO A 2 39.03 6.08 -9.99
C PRO A 2 38.87 7.51 -10.53
N MET A 3 39.79 7.96 -11.44
CA MET A 3 39.72 9.30 -12.06
C MET A 3 38.96 9.32 -13.39
N PHE A 4 38.41 8.21 -13.84
CA PHE A 4 37.68 8.11 -15.12
C PHE A 4 38.45 8.66 -16.34
N CYS A 5 39.76 8.51 -16.38
CA CYS A 5 40.60 9.07 -17.44
C CYS A 5 40.26 8.65 -18.87
N GLU A 6 39.63 7.48 -19.04
CA GLU A 6 39.12 6.95 -20.30
C GLU A 6 37.59 6.71 -20.24
N GLY A 7 36.87 7.49 -19.44
CA GLY A 7 35.44 7.29 -19.23
C GLY A 7 35.15 5.97 -18.53
N ASP A 8 34.13 5.22 -19.01
CA ASP A 8 33.66 3.98 -18.40
C ASP A 8 34.48 2.72 -18.80
N LYS A 9 35.68 2.89 -19.34
CA LYS A 9 36.51 1.75 -19.75
C LYS A 9 36.96 0.92 -18.56
N VAL A 10 36.72 -0.38 -18.62
CA VAL A 10 37.08 -1.37 -17.60
C VAL A 10 38.25 -2.19 -18.11
N TYR A 11 39.25 -2.42 -17.24
CA TYR A 11 40.40 -3.26 -17.51
C TYR A 11 40.18 -4.65 -16.88
N GLU A 12 40.55 -5.72 -17.61
CA GLU A 12 40.37 -7.10 -17.14
C GLU A 12 41.42 -7.53 -16.09
N GLN A 13 42.54 -6.83 -16.01
CA GLN A 13 43.63 -7.18 -15.13
C GLN A 13 43.86 -6.09 -14.10
N ALA A 14 44.25 -6.50 -12.88
CA ALA A 14 44.70 -5.58 -11.85
C ALA A 14 46.04 -4.94 -12.26
N GLY A 15 46.18 -3.63 -12.05
CA GLY A 15 47.36 -2.91 -12.41
C GLY A 15 47.19 -1.40 -12.23
N ASP A 16 48.03 -0.63 -12.85
CA ASP A 16 47.97 0.83 -12.82
C ASP A 16 47.36 1.39 -14.10
N CYS A 17 46.66 2.50 -13.97
CA CYS A 17 46.03 3.16 -15.12
C CYS A 17 47.12 3.69 -16.06
N PRO A 18 47.11 3.36 -17.38
CA PRO A 18 48.14 3.76 -18.32
C PRO A 18 48.21 5.29 -18.56
N ILE A 19 47.14 6.03 -18.19
CA ILE A 19 47.07 7.48 -18.40
C ILE A 19 47.54 8.26 -17.15
N CYS A 20 47.06 7.90 -15.96
CA CYS A 20 47.32 8.66 -14.74
C CYS A 20 48.21 7.94 -13.73
N GLY A 21 48.59 6.67 -13.98
CA GLY A 21 49.48 5.89 -13.10
C GLY A 21 48.84 5.48 -11.77
N MET A 22 47.55 5.76 -11.52
CA MET A 22 46.90 5.34 -10.29
C MET A 22 46.48 3.88 -10.37
N SER A 23 46.60 3.17 -9.24
CA SER A 23 46.16 1.78 -9.14
C SER A 23 44.65 1.64 -9.47
N LEU A 24 44.38 0.69 -10.34
CA LEU A 24 43.00 0.36 -10.73
C LEU A 24 42.27 -0.24 -9.53
N VAL A 25 41.09 0.29 -9.21
CA VAL A 25 40.21 -0.26 -8.20
C VAL A 25 39.21 -1.24 -8.85
N GLN A 26 38.84 -2.27 -8.13
CA GLN A 26 37.81 -3.16 -8.61
C GLN A 26 36.54 -2.34 -8.88
N ALA A 27 36.09 -2.40 -10.14
CA ALA A 27 34.78 -1.84 -10.45
C ALA A 27 33.76 -2.61 -9.60
N PRO A 28 32.83 -1.91 -8.94
CA PRO A 28 31.72 -2.61 -8.29
C PRO A 28 31.06 -3.43 -9.38
N ILE A 29 31.02 -4.75 -9.19
CA ILE A 29 30.29 -5.66 -10.08
C ILE A 29 28.86 -5.12 -10.01
N ARG A 30 28.40 -4.41 -11.02
CA ARG A 30 26.98 -4.16 -11.23
C ARG A 30 26.39 -5.55 -11.45
N LYS A 31 25.97 -6.19 -10.35
CA LYS A 31 25.04 -7.30 -10.45
C LYS A 31 23.83 -6.73 -11.16
N VAL A 32 23.67 -7.10 -12.41
CA VAL A 32 22.47 -6.78 -13.16
C VAL A 32 21.34 -7.52 -12.46
N SER A 33 20.73 -6.86 -11.50
CA SER A 33 19.61 -7.42 -10.77
C SER A 33 18.47 -7.51 -11.76
N ARG A 34 18.15 -8.73 -12.20
CA ARG A 34 16.96 -8.99 -13.00
C ARG A 34 15.76 -8.99 -12.07
N TYR A 35 14.74 -8.25 -12.45
CA TYR A 35 13.49 -8.16 -11.73
C TYR A 35 12.41 -8.92 -12.48
N THR A 36 11.60 -9.68 -11.75
CA THR A 36 10.46 -10.42 -12.30
C THR A 36 9.19 -10.13 -11.52
N CYS A 37 8.05 -10.37 -12.16
CA CYS A 37 6.76 -10.28 -11.47
C CYS A 37 6.42 -11.65 -10.87
N PRO A 38 6.05 -11.74 -9.57
CA PRO A 38 5.64 -13.00 -8.95
C PRO A 38 4.45 -13.67 -9.64
N MET A 39 3.56 -12.88 -10.25
CA MET A 39 2.37 -13.39 -10.97
C MET A 39 2.61 -13.63 -12.46
N HIS A 40 3.63 -12.98 -13.04
CA HIS A 40 3.95 -13.05 -14.48
C HIS A 40 5.45 -13.28 -14.64
N PRO A 41 5.94 -14.51 -14.44
CA PRO A 41 7.38 -14.82 -14.47
C PRO A 41 8.02 -14.60 -15.86
N GLU A 42 7.21 -14.47 -16.92
CA GLU A 42 7.66 -14.09 -18.26
C GLU A 42 8.12 -12.63 -18.36
N ILE A 43 7.72 -11.79 -17.41
CA ILE A 43 8.14 -10.39 -17.35
C ILE A 43 9.46 -10.30 -16.59
N ILE A 44 10.54 -10.14 -17.34
CA ILE A 44 11.89 -9.92 -16.80
C ILE A 44 12.35 -8.54 -17.24
N ARG A 45 12.82 -7.72 -16.29
CA ARG A 45 13.37 -6.39 -16.53
C ARG A 45 14.67 -6.19 -15.76
N GLU A 46 15.53 -5.32 -16.28
CA GLU A 46 16.82 -4.98 -15.66
C GLU A 46 16.73 -3.77 -14.71
N VAL A 47 15.57 -3.15 -14.63
CA VAL A 47 15.27 -1.99 -13.76
C VAL A 47 14.08 -2.30 -12.86
N PRO A 48 14.12 -1.83 -11.59
CA PRO A 48 12.97 -1.93 -10.71
C PRO A 48 11.80 -1.13 -11.27
N GLY A 49 10.58 -1.55 -10.97
CA GLY A 49 9.36 -0.86 -11.42
C GLY A 49 8.14 -1.75 -11.32
N ASP A 50 7.06 -1.31 -11.94
CA ASP A 50 5.77 -2.01 -11.90
C ASP A 50 5.64 -2.97 -13.08
N CYS A 51 4.99 -4.11 -12.84
CA CYS A 51 4.62 -5.05 -13.88
C CYS A 51 3.60 -4.42 -14.85
N PRO A 52 3.85 -4.42 -16.17
CA PRO A 52 2.95 -3.81 -17.14
C PRO A 52 1.60 -4.52 -17.27
N ILE A 53 1.51 -5.77 -16.79
CA ILE A 53 0.28 -6.58 -16.89
C ILE A 53 -0.60 -6.38 -15.66
N CYS A 54 -0.04 -6.53 -14.44
CA CYS A 54 -0.83 -6.52 -13.21
C CYS A 54 -0.55 -5.32 -12.29
N GLY A 55 0.46 -4.48 -12.59
CA GLY A 55 0.81 -3.31 -11.80
C GLY A 55 1.49 -3.60 -10.46
N MET A 56 1.86 -4.87 -10.19
CA MET A 56 2.62 -5.22 -8.98
C MET A 56 4.09 -4.84 -9.16
N ASP A 57 4.75 -4.52 -8.04
CA ASP A 57 6.19 -4.27 -8.03
C ASP A 57 6.94 -5.51 -8.49
N LEU A 58 7.95 -5.30 -9.33
CA LEU A 58 8.86 -6.34 -9.74
C LEU A 58 9.83 -6.65 -8.60
N VAL A 59 9.99 -7.93 -8.29
CA VAL A 59 10.94 -8.42 -7.28
C VAL A 59 12.25 -8.84 -7.94
N PRO A 60 13.40 -8.59 -7.29
CA PRO A 60 14.68 -9.05 -7.81
C PRO A 60 14.74 -10.58 -7.81
N MET A 61 15.29 -11.15 -8.87
CA MET A 61 15.51 -12.60 -8.99
C MET A 61 16.65 -13.10 -8.08
N GLU A 62 17.59 -12.22 -7.74
CA GLU A 62 18.68 -12.51 -6.80
C GLU A 62 18.43 -11.71 -5.50
N PRO A 63 18.61 -12.32 -4.31
CA PRO A 63 18.39 -11.63 -3.06
C PRO A 63 19.40 -10.49 -2.86
N ILE A 64 18.92 -9.25 -2.91
CA ILE A 64 19.70 -8.05 -2.58
C ILE A 64 19.51 -7.81 -1.08
N SER A 65 20.47 -8.25 -0.30
CA SER A 65 20.38 -8.48 1.14
C SER A 65 20.14 -7.25 2.05
N ALA A 66 20.32 -6.03 1.58
CA ALA A 66 20.20 -4.84 2.44
C ALA A 66 18.98 -3.95 2.14
N GLU A 67 18.67 -3.69 0.86
CA GLU A 67 17.53 -2.83 0.48
C GLU A 67 16.18 -3.54 0.63
N GLU A 68 16.15 -4.85 0.40
CA GLU A 68 14.96 -5.68 0.55
C GLU A 68 14.50 -5.75 2.02
N ASN A 69 15.46 -5.83 2.95
CA ASN A 69 15.17 -5.79 4.39
C ASN A 69 14.57 -4.44 4.83
N ALA A 70 15.02 -3.32 4.26
CA ALA A 70 14.48 -2.00 4.59
C ALA A 70 13.03 -1.84 4.11
N THR A 71 12.75 -2.27 2.89
CA THR A 71 11.40 -2.24 2.30
C THR A 71 10.44 -3.16 3.06
N TYR A 72 10.90 -4.37 3.39
CA TYR A 72 10.12 -5.32 4.19
C TYR A 72 9.79 -4.77 5.58
N LEU A 73 10.74 -4.15 6.26
CA LEU A 73 10.53 -3.55 7.58
C LEU A 73 9.53 -2.37 7.53
N ASP A 74 9.59 -1.54 6.49
CA ASP A 74 8.63 -0.44 6.31
C ASP A 74 7.21 -0.98 6.07
N LEU A 75 7.05 -1.97 5.18
CA LEU A 75 5.77 -2.63 4.93
C LEU A 75 5.24 -3.30 6.19
N LEU A 76 6.09 -3.99 6.95
CA LEU A 76 5.71 -4.65 8.20
C LEU A 76 5.26 -3.63 9.25
N ARG A 77 5.93 -2.47 9.33
CA ARG A 77 5.54 -1.39 10.24
C ARG A 77 4.18 -0.82 9.87
N ARG A 78 3.93 -0.55 8.59
CA ARG A 78 2.63 -0.08 8.08
C ARG A 78 1.52 -1.09 8.35
N PHE A 79 1.78 -2.37 8.09
CA PHE A 79 0.84 -3.45 8.36
C PHE A 79 0.49 -3.56 9.85
N ARG A 80 1.50 -3.50 10.75
CA ARG A 80 1.26 -3.53 12.21
C ARG A 80 0.44 -2.33 12.66
N LEU A 81 0.70 -1.14 12.13
CA LEU A 81 -0.11 0.06 12.41
C LEU A 81 -1.54 -0.13 11.92
N ALA A 82 -1.73 -0.58 10.69
CA ALA A 82 -3.06 -0.84 10.15
C ALA A 82 -3.80 -1.87 11.01
N LEU A 83 -3.18 -2.99 11.34
CA LEU A 83 -3.77 -4.05 12.16
C LEU A 83 -4.17 -3.56 13.56
N LEU A 84 -3.31 -2.74 14.20
CA LEU A 84 -3.58 -2.17 15.53
C LEU A 84 -4.86 -1.33 15.56
N PHE A 85 -5.13 -0.56 14.50
CA PHE A 85 -6.32 0.29 14.42
C PHE A 85 -7.53 -0.43 13.81
N THR A 86 -7.32 -1.40 12.92
CA THR A 86 -8.41 -2.20 12.32
C THR A 86 -9.07 -3.12 13.35
N LEU A 87 -8.27 -3.71 14.25
CA LEU A 87 -8.78 -4.67 15.23
C LEU A 87 -9.85 -4.06 16.17
N PRO A 88 -9.66 -2.87 16.78
CA PRO A 88 -10.72 -2.26 17.59
C PRO A 88 -11.95 -1.85 16.76
N ILE A 89 -11.79 -1.40 15.50
CA ILE A 89 -12.92 -1.08 14.63
C ILE A 89 -13.73 -2.35 14.35
N PHE A 90 -13.06 -3.46 14.05
CA PHE A 90 -13.69 -4.74 13.80
C PHE A 90 -14.43 -5.26 15.03
N ILE A 91 -13.83 -5.14 16.22
CA ILE A 91 -14.47 -5.55 17.49
C ILE A 91 -15.70 -4.69 17.77
N LEU A 92 -15.64 -3.37 17.54
CA LEU A 92 -16.79 -2.49 17.70
C LEU A 92 -17.94 -2.85 16.75
N ALA A 93 -17.63 -3.02 15.46
CA ALA A 93 -18.65 -3.35 14.45
C ALA A 93 -19.26 -4.73 14.67
N MET A 94 -18.44 -5.76 14.92
CA MET A 94 -18.94 -7.09 15.23
C MET A 94 -19.60 -7.18 16.60
N GLY A 95 -19.08 -6.44 17.58
CA GLY A 95 -19.64 -6.35 18.93
C GLY A 95 -21.08 -5.83 18.94
N GLU A 96 -21.39 -4.83 18.14
CA GLU A 96 -22.75 -4.30 17.97
C GLU A 96 -23.72 -5.37 17.41
N MET A 97 -23.24 -6.22 16.51
CA MET A 97 -24.02 -7.29 15.91
C MET A 97 -24.25 -8.46 16.86
N VAL A 98 -23.21 -8.86 17.65
CA VAL A 98 -23.27 -10.04 18.51
C VAL A 98 -23.88 -9.73 19.87
N PHE A 99 -23.63 -8.54 20.40
CA PHE A 99 -24.10 -8.11 21.72
C PHE A 99 -24.87 -6.79 21.62
N PRO A 100 -26.19 -6.82 21.30
CA PRO A 100 -27.01 -5.60 21.21
C PRO A 100 -27.00 -4.74 22.48
N SER A 101 -26.67 -5.34 23.63
CA SER A 101 -26.52 -4.65 24.91
C SER A 101 -25.39 -3.60 24.91
N ILE A 102 -24.41 -3.69 24.03
CA ILE A 102 -23.33 -2.71 23.91
C ILE A 102 -23.89 -1.36 23.41
N ASN A 103 -24.92 -1.38 22.58
CA ASN A 103 -25.60 -0.18 22.09
C ASN A 103 -26.25 0.65 23.22
N ALA A 104 -26.50 0.04 24.37
CA ALA A 104 -27.02 0.74 25.55
C ALA A 104 -25.94 1.62 26.21
N PHE A 105 -24.66 1.29 26.04
CA PHE A 105 -23.55 2.04 26.62
C PHE A 105 -22.98 3.09 25.67
N ILE A 106 -22.95 2.82 24.37
CA ILE A 106 -22.36 3.72 23.38
C ILE A 106 -23.44 4.03 22.32
N PRO A 107 -23.94 5.27 22.24
CA PRO A 107 -24.87 5.64 21.21
C PRO A 107 -24.21 5.49 19.83
N LYS A 108 -24.95 4.93 18.87
CA LYS A 108 -24.44 4.56 17.54
C LYS A 108 -23.76 5.73 16.78
N ASN A 109 -24.25 6.93 17.02
CA ASN A 109 -23.64 8.14 16.44
C ASN A 109 -22.18 8.34 16.92
N ILE A 110 -21.93 8.11 18.22
CA ILE A 110 -20.57 8.21 18.78
C ILE A 110 -19.69 7.07 18.26
N SER A 111 -20.23 5.85 18.16
CA SER A 111 -19.53 4.70 17.58
C SER A 111 -19.07 4.99 16.15
N ASN A 112 -19.93 5.57 15.31
CA ASN A 112 -19.59 5.93 13.93
C ASN A 112 -18.46 6.98 13.85
N TRP A 113 -18.45 7.97 14.74
CA TRP A 113 -17.35 8.95 14.81
C TRP A 113 -16.04 8.34 15.30
N ILE A 114 -16.09 7.41 16.25
CA ILE A 114 -14.92 6.66 16.72
C ILE A 114 -14.36 5.81 15.58
N GLN A 115 -15.21 5.08 14.85
CA GLN A 115 -14.80 4.28 13.70
C GLN A 115 -14.17 5.15 12.61
N PHE A 116 -14.74 6.30 12.31
CA PHE A 116 -14.16 7.27 11.38
C PHE A 116 -12.77 7.73 11.84
N ALA A 117 -12.63 8.16 13.09
CA ALA A 117 -11.34 8.63 13.61
C ALA A 117 -10.27 7.55 13.59
N LEU A 118 -10.63 6.31 13.94
CA LEU A 118 -9.74 5.15 13.90
C LEU A 118 -9.40 4.70 12.47
N SER A 119 -10.28 4.95 11.50
CA SER A 119 -10.02 4.59 10.10
C SER A 119 -8.96 5.49 9.43
N LEU A 120 -8.79 6.74 9.87
CA LEU A 120 -7.84 7.68 9.28
C LEU A 120 -6.39 7.18 9.27
N PRO A 121 -5.82 6.68 10.38
CA PRO A 121 -4.45 6.13 10.35
C PRO A 121 -4.32 4.89 9.46
N VAL A 122 -5.37 4.06 9.33
CA VAL A 122 -5.36 2.92 8.42
C VAL A 122 -5.33 3.38 6.96
N ILE A 123 -6.18 4.35 6.61
CA ILE A 123 -6.21 4.94 5.26
C ILE A 123 -4.85 5.58 4.92
N TYR A 124 -4.23 6.26 5.88
CA TYR A 124 -2.89 6.83 5.70
C TYR A 124 -1.82 5.76 5.48
N ALA A 125 -1.81 4.69 6.27
CA ALA A 125 -0.89 3.56 6.12
C ALA A 125 -1.08 2.84 4.77
N ALA A 126 -2.33 2.73 4.32
CA ALA A 126 -2.72 2.12 3.05
C ALA A 126 -2.69 3.10 1.85
N GLY A 127 -2.19 4.31 2.01
CA GLY A 127 -2.14 5.35 0.97
C GLY A 127 -1.49 4.90 -0.33
N ILE A 128 -0.55 3.96 -0.26
CA ILE A 128 0.11 3.36 -1.41
C ILE A 128 -0.88 2.68 -2.38
N PHE A 129 -1.98 2.09 -1.88
CA PHE A 129 -3.02 1.47 -2.72
C PHE A 129 -3.78 2.52 -3.53
N TYR A 130 -4.10 3.65 -2.91
CA TYR A 130 -4.78 4.77 -3.57
C TYR A 130 -3.86 5.45 -4.59
N GLU A 131 -2.59 5.64 -4.27
CA GLU A 131 -1.61 6.22 -5.19
C GLU A 131 -1.41 5.34 -6.43
N ARG A 132 -1.23 4.03 -6.24
CA ARG A 132 -1.10 3.06 -7.33
C ARG A 132 -2.38 2.93 -8.14
N GLY A 133 -3.53 2.89 -7.47
CA GLY A 133 -4.85 2.88 -8.11
C GLY A 133 -5.08 4.11 -8.97
N TRP A 134 -4.74 5.30 -8.46
CA TRP A 134 -4.83 6.55 -9.22
C TRP A 134 -3.93 6.58 -10.44
N ARG A 135 -2.68 6.14 -10.28
CA ARG A 135 -1.72 6.03 -11.39
C ARG A 135 -2.23 5.08 -12.48
N SER A 136 -2.77 3.94 -12.08
CA SER A 136 -3.37 2.95 -12.97
C SER A 136 -4.60 3.49 -13.71
N LEU A 137 -5.46 4.24 -13.01
CA LEU A 137 -6.63 4.89 -13.60
C LEU A 137 -6.21 5.92 -14.67
N LYS A 138 -5.18 6.73 -14.38
CA LYS A 138 -4.65 7.73 -15.30
C LYS A 138 -4.05 7.09 -16.57
N THR A 139 -3.38 5.96 -16.42
CA THR A 139 -2.79 5.22 -17.55
C THR A 139 -3.77 4.31 -18.28
N ARG A 140 -5.04 4.24 -17.82
CA ARG A 140 -6.10 3.34 -18.35
C ARG A 140 -5.72 1.85 -18.38
N LYS A 141 -4.77 1.45 -17.54
CA LYS A 141 -4.40 0.04 -17.34
C LYS A 141 -4.99 -0.42 -16.02
N PHE A 142 -6.23 -0.90 -16.08
CA PHE A 142 -6.95 -1.36 -14.89
C PHE A 142 -6.28 -2.61 -14.33
N ASN A 143 -5.98 -2.57 -13.05
CA ASN A 143 -5.36 -3.65 -12.30
C ASN A 143 -6.08 -3.85 -10.95
N MET A 144 -5.63 -4.82 -10.18
CA MET A 144 -6.21 -5.13 -8.87
C MET A 144 -6.23 -3.90 -7.93
N PHE A 145 -5.19 -3.07 -7.95
CA PHE A 145 -5.12 -1.84 -7.14
C PHE A 145 -6.19 -0.82 -7.52
N THR A 146 -6.54 -0.74 -8.80
CA THR A 146 -7.62 0.14 -9.29
C THR A 146 -8.97 -0.30 -8.73
N LEU A 147 -9.25 -1.60 -8.76
CA LEU A 147 -10.51 -2.15 -8.25
C LEU A 147 -10.65 -1.89 -6.75
N VAL A 148 -9.60 -2.18 -5.98
CA VAL A 148 -9.57 -1.94 -4.53
C VAL A 148 -9.71 -0.44 -4.23
N ALA A 149 -8.97 0.43 -4.92
CA ALA A 149 -9.01 1.87 -4.69
C ALA A 149 -10.39 2.47 -5.01
N ILE A 150 -11.04 2.05 -6.09
CA ILE A 150 -12.39 2.53 -6.45
C ILE A 150 -13.41 2.01 -5.45
N GLY A 151 -13.40 0.71 -5.13
CA GLY A 151 -14.37 0.10 -4.22
C GLY A 151 -14.28 0.66 -2.80
N THR A 152 -13.08 0.68 -2.23
CA THR A 152 -12.87 1.24 -0.87
C THR A 152 -13.05 2.75 -0.85
N GLY A 153 -12.66 3.47 -1.91
CA GLY A 153 -12.87 4.90 -2.05
C GLY A 153 -14.34 5.27 -2.11
N ALA A 154 -15.14 4.55 -2.89
CA ALA A 154 -16.60 4.77 -2.96
C ALA A 154 -17.28 4.50 -1.61
N ALA A 155 -16.93 3.38 -0.95
CA ALA A 155 -17.45 3.03 0.37
C ALA A 155 -17.07 4.08 1.43
N LEU A 156 -15.84 4.58 1.39
CA LEU A 156 -15.37 5.63 2.29
C LEU A 156 -16.12 6.95 2.07
N LEU A 157 -16.24 7.41 0.81
CA LEU A 157 -16.97 8.62 0.47
C LEU A 157 -18.43 8.53 0.88
N PHE A 158 -19.08 7.40 0.62
CA PHE A 158 -20.45 7.15 1.06
C PHE A 158 -20.55 7.26 2.59
N SER A 159 -19.68 6.58 3.34
CA SER A 159 -19.71 6.57 4.81
C SER A 159 -19.47 7.96 5.40
N VAL A 160 -18.55 8.73 4.83
CA VAL A 160 -18.29 10.12 5.23
C VAL A 160 -19.51 11.00 4.91
N PHE A 161 -20.14 10.82 3.76
CA PHE A 161 -21.32 11.56 3.38
C PHE A 161 -22.50 11.28 4.34
N VAL A 162 -22.73 10.01 4.68
CA VAL A 162 -23.73 9.60 5.69
C VAL A 162 -23.45 10.23 7.05
N LEU A 163 -22.18 10.25 7.46
CA LEU A 163 -21.78 10.80 8.75
C LEU A 163 -22.02 12.32 8.85
N LEU A 164 -21.79 13.05 7.75
CA LEU A 164 -21.94 14.51 7.70
C LEU A 164 -23.39 14.95 7.47
N PHE A 165 -24.15 14.18 6.69
CA PHE A 165 -25.51 14.52 6.26
C PHE A 165 -26.53 13.41 6.57
N PRO A 166 -26.72 13.03 7.85
CA PRO A 166 -27.61 11.92 8.20
C PRO A 166 -29.08 12.20 7.85
N THR A 167 -29.47 13.48 7.75
CA THR A 167 -30.86 13.90 7.48
C THR A 167 -31.28 13.79 6.00
N VAL A 168 -30.34 13.70 5.07
CA VAL A 168 -30.61 13.64 3.63
C VAL A 168 -31.21 12.29 3.22
N PHE A 169 -30.94 11.24 3.99
CA PHE A 169 -31.40 9.90 3.66
C PHE A 169 -32.85 9.67 4.06
N PRO A 170 -33.70 9.06 3.17
CA PRO A 170 -35.05 8.65 3.49
C PRO A 170 -35.11 7.69 4.69
N ALA A 171 -36.28 7.63 5.33
CA ALA A 171 -36.49 6.77 6.50
C ALA A 171 -36.23 5.28 6.22
N ASP A 172 -36.45 4.83 4.99
CA ASP A 172 -36.26 3.44 4.56
C ASP A 172 -34.80 2.96 4.61
N PHE A 173 -33.82 3.89 4.60
CA PHE A 173 -32.38 3.58 4.72
C PHE A 173 -31.85 3.69 6.16
N ARG A 174 -32.74 3.99 7.12
CA ARG A 174 -32.38 4.15 8.53
C ARG A 174 -32.77 2.89 9.29
N ASP A 175 -31.85 2.48 10.18
CA ASP A 175 -32.14 1.41 11.14
C ASP A 175 -33.23 1.84 12.15
N GLU A 176 -33.67 0.90 12.96
CA GLU A 176 -34.61 1.13 14.10
C GLU A 176 -34.12 2.25 15.05
N THR A 177 -32.80 2.52 15.08
CA THR A 177 -32.18 3.60 15.87
C THR A 177 -32.11 4.95 15.13
N GLY A 178 -32.64 5.03 13.88
CA GLY A 178 -32.63 6.24 13.04
C GLY A 178 -31.29 6.57 12.38
N ASN A 179 -30.30 5.69 12.47
CA ASN A 179 -28.99 5.85 11.85
C ASN A 179 -28.88 5.06 10.54
N VAL A 180 -28.06 5.57 9.60
CA VAL A 180 -27.74 4.87 8.36
C VAL A 180 -26.47 4.05 8.56
N HIS A 181 -26.39 2.86 7.96
CA HIS A 181 -25.20 2.04 8.01
C HIS A 181 -24.00 2.72 7.36
N VAL A 182 -22.86 2.69 8.04
CA VAL A 182 -21.56 3.14 7.55
C VAL A 182 -20.70 1.92 7.27
N TYR A 183 -19.71 2.05 6.37
CA TYR A 183 -18.87 0.94 5.89
C TYR A 183 -17.39 1.14 6.24
N PHE A 184 -17.08 1.86 7.34
CA PHE A 184 -15.68 2.08 7.74
C PHE A 184 -14.97 0.78 8.06
N GLU A 185 -15.64 -0.17 8.72
CA GLU A 185 -15.09 -1.49 9.04
C GLU A 185 -14.71 -2.28 7.78
N ALA A 186 -15.59 -2.29 6.77
CA ALA A 186 -15.30 -2.97 5.52
C ALA A 186 -14.10 -2.35 4.79
N VAL A 187 -14.03 -1.01 4.74
CA VAL A 187 -12.92 -0.28 4.12
C VAL A 187 -11.59 -0.63 4.80
N VAL A 188 -11.52 -0.55 6.14
CA VAL A 188 -10.27 -0.80 6.86
C VAL A 188 -9.83 -2.25 6.79
N VAL A 189 -10.77 -3.21 6.83
CA VAL A 189 -10.46 -4.63 6.69
C VAL A 189 -9.89 -4.94 5.31
N ILE A 190 -10.53 -4.45 4.23
CA ILE A 190 -10.05 -4.65 2.86
C ILE A 190 -8.66 -4.03 2.63
N LEU A 191 -8.39 -2.87 3.25
CA LEU A 191 -7.10 -2.19 3.11
C LEU A 191 -5.99 -2.81 3.96
N THR A 192 -6.35 -3.57 5.00
CA THR A 192 -5.38 -4.22 5.90
C THR A 192 -4.98 -5.61 5.40
N LEU A 193 -5.90 -6.34 4.76
CA LEU A 193 -5.67 -7.68 4.18
C LEU A 193 -5.01 -7.61 2.82
#